data_79b1f1fe4d4ce37c3555323266268bc1
#
_entry.id   79b1f1fe4d4ce37c3555323266268bc1
#
_cell.length_a   1.000
_cell.length_b   1.000
_cell.length_c   1.000
_cell.angle_alpha   90.00
_cell.angle_beta   90.00
_cell.angle_gamma   90.00
#
_symmetry.space_group_name_H-M   'P 1'
#
loop_
_entity.id
_entity.type
_entity.pdbx_description
1 polymer ?
#
loop_
_entity_poly.entity_id
_entity_poly.type
_entity_poly.pdbx_seq_one_letter_code
_entity_poly.pdbx_strand_id
1 'polypeptide(L)'
;MKHLWILLIWTRMAVWAVEPHWAYAPLRSPRVPEAETEVFQPVDAFIREPLKTRGLKPSPEADRSTLLRRIHWDLIGLPPSPSDYQRFLADASPQAYEREIDRLLASPRYGERWARHWMDLVHFAETHGHDQDRIREQAWPYRDYLVEAFNSDRPYGRFIEEQVAGDVIYPDRPEATVALGMIAAGPWDESSLRDIREDTLDRQSGRYVDRDDMIS
;
A
#
# COMPACT_ATOMS: atom_id res chain seq x y z
N MET A 1 -31.63 55.99 44.00
CA MET A 1 -31.02 55.66 42.69
C MET A 1 -29.79 54.85 42.96
N LYS A 2 -29.90 53.54 42.79
CA LYS A 2 -28.78 52.56 43.03
C LYS A 2 -28.24 52.11 41.70
N HIS A 3 -26.97 52.43 41.39
CA HIS A 3 -26.30 52.04 40.19
C HIS A 3 -25.82 50.59 40.33
N LEU A 4 -26.39 49.70 39.51
CA LEU A 4 -26.02 48.32 39.41
C LEU A 4 -24.90 48.22 38.37
N TRP A 5 -23.64 47.95 38.80
CA TRP A 5 -22.53 47.67 37.94
C TRP A 5 -22.57 46.18 37.58
N ILE A 6 -22.88 45.87 36.34
CA ILE A 6 -22.79 44.52 35.79
C ILE A 6 -21.32 44.30 35.34
N LEU A 7 -20.59 43.54 36.10
CA LEU A 7 -19.25 43.06 35.74
C LEU A 7 -19.39 41.92 34.72
N LEU A 8 -19.16 42.24 33.47
CA LEU A 8 -19.02 41.22 32.40
C LEU A 8 -17.66 40.55 32.55
N ILE A 9 -17.65 39.39 33.17
CA ILE A 9 -16.48 38.48 33.18
C ILE A 9 -16.40 37.81 31.83
N TRP A 10 -15.53 38.31 30.99
CA TRP A 10 -15.10 37.60 29.78
C TRP A 10 -14.23 36.42 30.20
N THR A 11 -14.82 35.23 30.37
CA THR A 11 -14.08 33.99 30.41
C THR A 11 -13.54 33.72 29.01
N ARG A 12 -12.28 34.03 28.79
CA ARG A 12 -11.53 33.51 27.64
C ARG A 12 -11.48 31.99 27.79
N MET A 13 -12.39 31.30 27.15
CA MET A 13 -12.18 29.88 26.85
C MET A 13 -10.93 29.79 25.97
N ALA A 14 -9.83 29.44 26.57
CA ALA A 14 -8.65 28.99 25.84
C ALA A 14 -9.08 27.68 25.10
N VAL A 15 -9.51 27.82 23.85
CA VAL A 15 -9.60 26.69 22.95
C VAL A 15 -8.16 26.20 22.79
N TRP A 16 -7.83 25.14 23.47
CA TRP A 16 -6.60 24.41 23.22
C TRP A 16 -6.68 23.97 21.76
N ALA A 17 -6.00 24.69 20.88
CA ALA A 17 -5.82 24.25 19.50
C ALA A 17 -5.03 22.93 19.61
N VAL A 18 -5.73 21.81 19.48
CA VAL A 18 -5.08 20.52 19.30
C VAL A 18 -4.24 20.68 18.05
N GLU A 19 -2.93 20.63 18.21
CA GLU A 19 -2.07 20.66 17.02
C GLU A 19 -2.50 19.55 16.08
N PRO A 20 -2.70 19.84 14.80
CA PRO A 20 -3.15 18.82 13.86
C PRO A 20 -2.11 17.69 13.85
N HIS A 21 -2.60 16.46 13.95
CA HIS A 21 -1.74 15.29 13.88
C HIS A 21 -0.87 15.36 12.62
N TRP A 22 0.39 14.99 12.74
CA TRP A 22 1.40 15.11 11.68
C TRP A 22 0.95 14.52 10.33
N ALA A 23 0.13 13.46 10.34
CA ALA A 23 -0.39 12.81 9.13
C ALA A 23 -1.32 13.72 8.29
N TYR A 24 -1.92 14.74 8.90
CA TYR A 24 -2.77 15.72 8.22
C TYR A 24 -2.04 17.02 7.90
N ALA A 25 -0.76 17.12 8.26
CA ALA A 25 0.03 18.29 7.88
C ALA A 25 0.37 18.25 6.38
N PRO A 26 0.42 19.40 5.69
CA PRO A 26 0.85 19.45 4.30
C PRO A 26 2.24 18.81 4.12
N LEU A 27 2.40 18.01 3.08
CA LEU A 27 3.68 17.38 2.76
C LEU A 27 4.74 18.45 2.53
N ARG A 28 5.89 18.28 3.16
CA ARG A 28 7.07 19.12 3.00
C ARG A 28 8.27 18.23 2.70
N SER A 29 9.14 18.69 1.80
CA SER A 29 10.42 18.02 1.60
C SER A 29 11.29 18.23 2.85
N PRO A 30 11.66 17.19 3.60
CA PRO A 30 12.49 17.35 4.79
C PRO A 30 13.93 17.73 4.38
N ARG A 31 14.61 18.51 5.23
CA ARG A 31 16.04 18.72 5.07
C ARG A 31 16.77 17.41 5.39
N VAL A 32 17.59 16.93 4.43
CA VAL A 32 18.44 15.75 4.69
C VAL A 32 19.45 16.08 5.78
N PRO A 33 19.57 15.28 6.84
CA PRO A 33 20.56 15.48 7.89
C PRO A 33 21.99 15.48 7.32
N GLU A 34 22.86 16.29 7.92
CA GLU A 34 24.28 16.28 7.55
C GLU A 34 24.92 14.98 8.07
N ALA A 35 25.45 14.18 7.15
CA ALA A 35 26.11 12.92 7.47
C ALA A 35 27.64 13.13 7.62
N GLU A 36 28.19 12.64 8.72
CA GLU A 36 29.65 12.70 8.97
C GLU A 36 30.45 11.63 8.20
N THR A 37 29.76 10.69 7.55
CA THR A 37 30.37 9.58 6.80
C THR A 37 29.68 9.42 5.45
N GLU A 38 30.34 8.74 4.51
CA GLU A 38 29.76 8.41 3.20
C GLU A 38 28.32 7.89 3.36
N VAL A 39 27.40 8.69 2.82
CA VAL A 39 25.96 8.37 2.75
C VAL A 39 25.69 8.06 1.31
N PHE A 40 25.33 6.82 1.02
CA PHE A 40 25.03 6.39 -0.35
C PHE A 40 23.72 6.97 -0.86
N GLN A 41 22.76 7.16 0.05
CA GLN A 41 21.45 7.73 -0.27
C GLN A 41 20.93 8.64 0.86
N PRO A 42 20.07 9.64 0.55
CA PRO A 42 19.47 10.51 1.57
C PRO A 42 18.75 9.74 2.70
N VAL A 43 18.13 8.59 2.40
CA VAL A 43 17.46 7.74 3.38
C VAL A 43 18.43 7.25 4.45
N ASP A 44 19.67 6.94 4.09
CA ASP A 44 20.70 6.51 5.07
C ASP A 44 20.99 7.59 6.10
N ALA A 45 20.97 8.88 5.72
CA ALA A 45 21.17 9.99 6.65
C ALA A 45 20.06 10.04 7.71
N PHE A 46 18.78 9.86 7.29
CA PHE A 46 17.65 9.82 8.20
C PHE A 46 17.67 8.62 9.15
N ILE A 47 18.24 7.49 8.74
CA ILE A 47 18.39 6.30 9.59
C ILE A 47 19.57 6.47 10.55
N ARG A 48 20.70 7.02 10.08
CA ARG A 48 21.94 7.14 10.88
C ARG A 48 21.84 8.17 11.99
N GLU A 49 21.13 9.28 11.76
CA GLU A 49 20.98 10.34 12.78
C GLU A 49 20.33 9.83 14.09
N PRO A 50 19.19 9.15 14.10
CA PRO A 50 18.60 8.56 15.30
C PRO A 50 19.46 7.46 15.92
N LEU A 51 20.20 6.69 15.12
CA LEU A 51 21.14 5.70 15.65
C LEU A 51 22.27 6.37 16.43
N LYS A 52 22.88 7.42 15.85
CA LYS A 52 23.92 8.21 16.49
C LYS A 52 23.44 8.82 17.82
N THR A 53 22.25 9.42 17.81
CA THR A 53 21.64 10.02 19.02
C THR A 53 21.46 9.01 20.15
N ARG A 54 21.25 7.73 19.82
CA ARG A 54 21.10 6.62 20.78
C ARG A 54 22.40 5.88 21.05
N GLY A 55 23.54 6.32 20.54
CA GLY A 55 24.82 5.64 20.67
C GLY A 55 24.91 4.28 19.98
N LEU A 56 24.03 4.03 19.00
CA LEU A 56 23.99 2.79 18.22
C LEU A 56 24.77 2.94 16.92
N LYS A 57 25.30 1.83 16.44
CA LYS A 57 25.95 1.72 15.12
C LYS A 57 25.12 0.87 14.18
N PRO A 58 25.13 1.15 12.86
CA PRO A 58 24.59 0.23 11.88
C PRO A 58 25.26 -1.14 11.98
N SER A 59 24.50 -2.21 11.72
CA SER A 59 25.08 -3.54 11.56
C SER A 59 26.02 -3.57 10.35
N PRO A 60 27.02 -4.45 10.35
CA PRO A 60 27.85 -4.70 9.16
C PRO A 60 26.97 -5.13 7.97
N GLU A 61 27.48 -4.90 6.77
CA GLU A 61 26.84 -5.40 5.56
C GLU A 61 26.72 -6.93 5.62
N ALA A 62 25.59 -7.43 5.16
CA ALA A 62 25.35 -8.86 5.10
C ALA A 62 26.24 -9.55 4.03
N ASP A 63 26.54 -10.81 4.24
CA ASP A 63 27.26 -11.61 3.21
C ASP A 63 26.44 -11.73 1.93
N ARG A 64 27.11 -12.04 0.82
CA ARG A 64 26.52 -12.10 -0.52
C ARG A 64 25.36 -13.11 -0.62
N SER A 65 25.45 -14.25 0.06
CA SER A 65 24.37 -15.25 0.07
C SER A 65 23.14 -14.72 0.77
N THR A 66 23.33 -14.03 1.87
CA THR A 66 22.25 -13.38 2.62
C THR A 66 21.61 -12.24 1.82
N LEU A 67 22.40 -11.41 1.14
CA LEU A 67 21.89 -10.35 0.26
C LEU A 67 21.04 -10.94 -0.88
N LEU A 68 21.56 -11.96 -1.59
CA LEU A 68 20.81 -12.64 -2.65
C LEU A 68 19.46 -13.17 -2.15
N ARG A 69 19.47 -13.87 -1.01
CA ARG A 69 18.25 -14.42 -0.41
C ARG A 69 17.24 -13.33 -0.08
N ARG A 70 17.69 -12.19 0.48
CA ARG A 70 16.80 -11.07 0.84
C ARG A 70 16.13 -10.48 -0.39
N ILE A 71 16.88 -10.10 -1.43
CA ILE A 71 16.28 -9.48 -2.62
C ILE A 71 15.31 -10.43 -3.36
N HIS A 72 15.56 -11.73 -3.35
CA HIS A 72 14.64 -12.69 -3.91
C HIS A 72 13.30 -12.73 -3.14
N TRP A 73 13.36 -12.78 -1.81
CA TRP A 73 12.14 -12.73 -0.98
C TRP A 73 11.39 -11.42 -1.11
N ASP A 74 12.11 -10.31 -1.15
CA ASP A 74 11.51 -8.98 -1.21
C ASP A 74 10.87 -8.73 -2.57
N LEU A 75 11.55 -9.04 -3.67
CA LEU A 75 11.09 -8.70 -5.02
C LEU A 75 10.13 -9.73 -5.62
N ILE A 76 10.40 -11.02 -5.47
CA ILE A 76 9.60 -12.07 -6.12
C ILE A 76 8.93 -13.05 -5.15
N GLY A 77 9.24 -12.97 -3.86
CA GLY A 77 8.64 -13.82 -2.83
C GLY A 77 9.04 -15.29 -2.89
N LEU A 78 10.11 -15.62 -3.61
CA LEU A 78 10.62 -16.98 -3.79
C LEU A 78 12.11 -17.07 -3.40
N PRO A 79 12.58 -18.21 -2.87
CA PRO A 79 13.99 -18.38 -2.60
C PRO A 79 14.81 -18.45 -3.90
N PRO A 80 16.11 -18.03 -3.87
CA PRO A 80 17.00 -18.23 -4.99
C PRO A 80 17.19 -19.71 -5.28
N SER A 81 17.25 -20.06 -6.56
CA SER A 81 17.63 -21.42 -6.99
C SER A 81 19.13 -21.68 -6.81
N PRO A 82 19.59 -22.94 -6.81
CA PRO A 82 21.03 -23.26 -6.80
C PRO A 82 21.78 -22.55 -7.93
N SER A 83 21.21 -22.43 -9.11
CA SER A 83 21.81 -21.72 -10.25
C SER A 83 21.89 -20.20 -10.04
N ASP A 84 20.95 -19.60 -9.34
CA ASP A 84 21.00 -18.18 -8.95
C ASP A 84 22.17 -17.93 -8.00
N TYR A 85 22.36 -18.80 -7.00
CA TYR A 85 23.52 -18.74 -6.12
C TYR A 85 24.84 -18.87 -6.88
N GLN A 86 24.96 -19.87 -7.75
CA GLN A 86 26.19 -20.09 -8.54
C GLN A 86 26.52 -18.85 -9.39
N ARG A 87 25.55 -18.34 -10.13
CA ARG A 87 25.71 -17.16 -10.98
C ARG A 87 26.12 -15.91 -10.17
N PHE A 88 25.38 -15.61 -9.11
CA PHE A 88 25.60 -14.41 -8.31
C PHE A 88 26.92 -14.45 -7.54
N LEU A 89 27.28 -15.59 -6.94
CA LEU A 89 28.50 -15.71 -6.15
C LEU A 89 29.75 -15.74 -7.04
N ALA A 90 29.65 -16.23 -8.27
CA ALA A 90 30.74 -16.20 -9.24
C ALA A 90 31.01 -14.81 -9.82
N ASP A 91 30.03 -13.92 -9.81
CA ASP A 91 30.18 -12.57 -10.33
C ASP A 91 30.76 -11.64 -9.26
N ALA A 92 32.07 -11.40 -9.33
CA ALA A 92 32.78 -10.51 -8.39
C ALA A 92 32.74 -9.02 -8.78
N SER A 93 32.00 -8.64 -9.82
CA SER A 93 31.94 -7.23 -10.26
C SER A 93 31.14 -6.35 -9.28
N PRO A 94 31.47 -5.06 -9.16
CA PRO A 94 30.76 -4.15 -8.28
C PRO A 94 29.25 -4.04 -8.59
N GLN A 95 28.83 -4.23 -9.85
CA GLN A 95 27.46 -4.13 -10.31
C GLN A 95 26.66 -5.45 -10.22
N ALA A 96 27.25 -6.50 -9.66
CA ALA A 96 26.59 -7.81 -9.58
C ALA A 96 25.24 -7.75 -8.85
N TYR A 97 25.17 -6.96 -7.78
CA TYR A 97 23.96 -6.82 -6.98
C TYR A 97 22.86 -6.07 -7.73
N GLU A 98 23.19 -4.95 -8.39
CA GLU A 98 22.25 -4.19 -9.22
C GLU A 98 21.70 -5.02 -10.37
N ARG A 99 22.57 -5.74 -11.10
CA ARG A 99 22.12 -6.62 -12.19
C ARG A 99 21.16 -7.71 -11.72
N GLU A 100 21.38 -8.25 -10.52
CA GLU A 100 20.47 -9.24 -9.99
C GLU A 100 19.11 -8.61 -9.60
N ILE A 101 19.09 -7.39 -9.04
CA ILE A 101 17.87 -6.62 -8.80
C ILE A 101 17.14 -6.38 -10.11
N ASP A 102 17.80 -5.87 -11.15
CA ASP A 102 17.18 -5.59 -12.45
C ASP A 102 16.57 -6.85 -13.06
N ARG A 103 17.27 -8.00 -12.94
CA ARG A 103 16.78 -9.29 -13.41
C ARG A 103 15.51 -9.72 -12.67
N LEU A 104 15.44 -9.49 -11.37
CA LEU A 104 14.27 -9.84 -10.56
C LEU A 104 13.10 -8.90 -10.83
N LEU A 105 13.35 -7.61 -11.00
CA LEU A 105 12.33 -6.62 -11.38
C LEU A 105 11.72 -6.91 -12.77
N ALA A 106 12.54 -7.42 -13.70
CA ALA A 106 12.06 -7.84 -15.03
C ALA A 106 11.35 -9.20 -15.03
N SER A 107 11.30 -9.90 -13.90
CA SER A 107 10.62 -11.19 -13.78
C SER A 107 9.09 -11.00 -13.65
N PRO A 108 8.26 -11.81 -14.36
CA PRO A 108 6.81 -11.79 -14.17
C PRO A 108 6.38 -12.13 -12.73
N ARG A 109 7.25 -12.78 -11.96
CA ARG A 109 7.05 -13.08 -10.54
C ARG A 109 7.02 -11.83 -9.66
N TYR A 110 7.60 -10.72 -10.13
CA TYR A 110 7.53 -9.44 -9.44
C TYR A 110 6.07 -8.97 -9.30
N GLY A 111 5.33 -8.92 -10.40
CA GLY A 111 3.91 -8.56 -10.37
C GLY A 111 3.07 -9.53 -9.53
N GLU A 112 3.30 -10.85 -9.63
CA GLU A 112 2.61 -11.84 -8.80
C GLU A 112 2.85 -11.60 -7.29
N ARG A 113 4.07 -11.23 -6.91
CA ARG A 113 4.43 -10.92 -5.52
C ARG A 113 3.78 -9.64 -5.03
N TRP A 114 3.89 -8.56 -5.80
CA TRP A 114 3.46 -7.23 -5.37
C TRP A 114 1.95 -7.03 -5.48
N ALA A 115 1.28 -7.67 -6.45
CA ALA A 115 -0.17 -7.71 -6.52
C ALA A 115 -0.80 -8.27 -5.23
N ARG A 116 -0.17 -9.24 -4.56
CA ARG A 116 -0.67 -9.78 -3.29
C ARG A 116 -0.75 -8.71 -2.20
N HIS A 117 0.25 -7.83 -2.10
CA HIS A 117 0.21 -6.76 -1.10
C HIS A 117 -0.95 -5.79 -1.35
N TRP A 118 -1.25 -5.52 -2.62
CA TRP A 118 -2.41 -4.70 -2.97
C TRP A 118 -3.73 -5.44 -2.73
N MET A 119 -3.80 -6.71 -3.07
CA MET A 119 -4.97 -7.55 -2.80
C MET A 119 -5.30 -7.63 -1.31
N ASP A 120 -4.28 -7.69 -0.44
CA ASP A 120 -4.45 -7.64 1.01
C ASP A 120 -5.07 -6.30 1.47
N LEU A 121 -4.66 -5.17 0.88
CA LEU A 121 -5.20 -3.84 1.21
C LEU A 121 -6.67 -3.68 0.82
N VAL A 122 -7.09 -4.28 -0.30
CA VAL A 122 -8.47 -4.19 -0.79
C VAL A 122 -9.33 -5.38 -0.38
N HIS A 123 -8.84 -6.20 0.55
CA HIS A 123 -9.51 -7.41 1.04
C HIS A 123 -10.00 -8.34 -0.08
N PHE A 124 -9.19 -8.50 -1.14
CA PHE A 124 -9.56 -9.32 -2.30
C PHE A 124 -9.91 -10.75 -1.91
N ALA A 125 -11.08 -11.20 -2.35
CA ALA A 125 -11.53 -12.57 -2.13
C ALA A 125 -12.07 -13.21 -3.43
N GLU A 126 -11.76 -14.49 -3.63
CA GLU A 126 -12.29 -15.29 -4.75
C GLU A 126 -13.59 -16.03 -4.37
N THR A 127 -14.06 -15.82 -3.14
CA THR A 127 -15.36 -16.30 -2.64
C THR A 127 -16.10 -15.16 -1.94
N HIS A 128 -17.41 -15.34 -1.70
CA HIS A 128 -18.21 -14.35 -0.99
C HIS A 128 -17.91 -14.32 0.51
N GLY A 129 -17.33 -15.39 1.06
CA GLY A 129 -17.19 -15.55 2.49
C GLY A 129 -18.51 -15.87 3.19
N HIS A 130 -18.53 -15.76 4.52
CA HIS A 130 -19.67 -16.08 5.36
C HIS A 130 -20.24 -17.50 5.17
N ASP A 131 -21.48 -17.72 5.54
CA ASP A 131 -22.11 -19.04 5.57
C ASP A 131 -22.25 -19.71 4.20
N GLN A 132 -22.40 -18.95 3.14
CA GLN A 132 -22.61 -19.47 1.79
C GLN A 132 -21.28 -19.74 1.06
N ASP A 133 -20.27 -18.96 1.32
CA ASP A 133 -18.91 -19.03 0.76
C ASP A 133 -18.85 -19.44 -0.72
N ARG A 134 -19.70 -18.83 -1.54
CA ARG A 134 -19.80 -19.13 -2.98
C ARG A 134 -18.60 -18.60 -3.71
N ILE A 135 -18.11 -19.36 -4.70
CA ILE A 135 -17.03 -18.96 -5.59
C ILE A 135 -17.49 -17.77 -6.45
N ARG A 136 -16.63 -16.78 -6.57
CA ARG A 136 -16.78 -15.60 -7.44
C ARG A 136 -16.03 -15.86 -8.74
N GLU A 137 -16.70 -16.49 -9.69
CA GLU A 137 -16.11 -16.93 -10.97
C GLU A 137 -15.44 -15.82 -11.77
N GLN A 138 -15.81 -14.56 -11.53
CA GLN A 138 -15.30 -13.38 -12.23
C GLN A 138 -14.40 -12.49 -11.39
N ALA A 139 -13.81 -12.99 -10.31
CA ALA A 139 -12.86 -12.23 -9.49
C ALA A 139 -11.46 -12.11 -10.15
N TRP A 140 -11.04 -13.11 -10.90
CA TRP A 140 -9.71 -13.22 -11.49
C TRP A 140 -9.27 -12.06 -12.41
N PRO A 141 -10.16 -11.38 -13.20
CA PRO A 141 -9.70 -10.30 -14.07
C PRO A 141 -9.05 -9.14 -13.28
N TYR A 142 -9.61 -8.80 -12.12
CA TYR A 142 -9.02 -7.78 -11.27
C TYR A 142 -7.64 -8.18 -10.72
N ARG A 143 -7.49 -9.43 -10.28
CA ARG A 143 -6.17 -9.97 -9.88
C ARG A 143 -5.16 -9.86 -11.02
N ASP A 144 -5.53 -10.26 -12.22
CA ASP A 144 -4.65 -10.24 -13.39
C ASP A 144 -4.30 -8.80 -13.80
N TYR A 145 -5.25 -7.85 -13.69
CA TYR A 145 -4.99 -6.42 -13.84
C TYR A 145 -3.91 -5.93 -12.85
N LEU A 146 -3.98 -6.33 -11.60
CA LEU A 146 -2.98 -5.94 -10.61
C LEU A 146 -1.59 -6.48 -10.96
N VAL A 147 -1.49 -7.76 -11.32
CA VAL A 147 -0.22 -8.38 -11.74
C VAL A 147 0.39 -7.64 -12.93
N GLU A 148 -0.43 -7.33 -13.93
CA GLU A 148 0.00 -6.58 -15.12
C GLU A 148 0.40 -5.15 -14.77
N ALA A 149 -0.32 -4.46 -13.90
CA ALA A 149 -0.01 -3.11 -13.48
C ALA A 149 1.37 -3.01 -12.80
N PHE A 150 1.71 -3.96 -11.93
CA PHE A 150 3.02 -4.01 -11.29
C PHE A 150 4.13 -4.42 -12.28
N ASN A 151 3.90 -5.40 -13.15
CA ASN A 151 4.89 -5.83 -14.13
C ASN A 151 5.17 -4.78 -15.21
N SER A 152 4.20 -3.93 -15.53
CA SER A 152 4.36 -2.82 -16.47
C SER A 152 4.89 -1.52 -15.84
N ASP A 153 5.19 -1.55 -14.53
CA ASP A 153 5.58 -0.36 -13.75
C ASP A 153 4.61 0.81 -13.98
N ARG A 154 3.30 0.52 -13.86
CA ARG A 154 2.25 1.51 -14.12
C ARG A 154 2.39 2.69 -13.17
N PRO A 155 2.43 3.94 -13.66
CA PRO A 155 2.54 5.12 -12.81
C PRO A 155 1.46 5.13 -11.72
N TYR A 156 1.86 5.31 -10.47
CA TYR A 156 0.97 5.15 -9.30
C TYR A 156 -0.29 6.02 -9.37
N GLY A 157 -0.16 7.28 -9.81
CA GLY A 157 -1.32 8.16 -9.99
C GLY A 157 -2.36 7.56 -10.95
N ARG A 158 -1.90 7.06 -12.11
CA ARG A 158 -2.76 6.39 -13.08
C ARG A 158 -3.37 5.09 -12.53
N PHE A 159 -2.58 4.31 -11.81
CA PHE A 159 -3.04 3.08 -11.16
C PHE A 159 -4.21 3.34 -10.20
N ILE A 160 -4.15 4.44 -9.43
CA ILE A 160 -5.27 4.85 -8.54
C ILE A 160 -6.46 5.39 -9.35
N GLU A 161 -6.23 6.25 -10.35
CA GLU A 161 -7.30 6.79 -11.20
C GLU A 161 -8.11 5.68 -11.88
N GLU A 162 -7.44 4.65 -12.40
CA GLU A 162 -8.09 3.50 -13.04
C GLU A 162 -8.96 2.72 -12.05
N GLN A 163 -8.56 2.59 -10.80
CA GLN A 163 -9.32 1.85 -9.79
C GLN A 163 -10.49 2.64 -9.19
N VAL A 164 -10.47 3.96 -9.25
CA VAL A 164 -11.54 4.81 -8.71
C VAL A 164 -12.56 5.22 -9.76
N ALA A 165 -12.12 5.52 -10.98
CA ALA A 165 -12.97 6.07 -12.04
C ALA A 165 -12.46 5.68 -13.45
N GLY A 166 -11.94 4.48 -13.60
CA GLY A 166 -11.30 4.03 -14.83
C GLY A 166 -12.22 4.03 -16.05
N ASP A 167 -13.47 3.65 -15.88
CA ASP A 167 -14.49 3.67 -16.91
C ASP A 167 -14.84 5.07 -17.43
N VAL A 168 -14.72 6.07 -16.55
CA VAL A 168 -15.03 7.48 -16.88
C VAL A 168 -13.79 8.18 -17.45
N ILE A 169 -12.63 7.98 -16.84
CA ILE A 169 -11.39 8.68 -17.24
C ILE A 169 -10.79 8.05 -18.51
N TYR A 170 -10.92 6.74 -18.66
CA TYR A 170 -10.34 5.96 -19.75
C TYR A 170 -11.38 5.07 -20.46
N PRO A 171 -12.46 5.64 -21.03
CA PRO A 171 -13.61 4.88 -21.56
C PRO A 171 -13.24 3.89 -22.67
N ASP A 172 -12.18 4.18 -23.42
CA ASP A 172 -11.70 3.34 -24.53
C ASP A 172 -10.73 2.23 -24.11
N ARG A 173 -10.54 2.04 -22.78
CA ARG A 173 -9.60 1.07 -22.21
C ARG A 173 -10.31 0.05 -21.34
N PRO A 174 -10.59 -1.17 -21.86
CA PRO A 174 -11.26 -2.21 -21.09
C PRO A 174 -10.57 -2.57 -19.78
N GLU A 175 -9.23 -2.53 -19.75
CA GLU A 175 -8.44 -2.79 -18.56
C GLU A 175 -8.71 -1.77 -17.44
N ALA A 176 -9.03 -0.52 -17.78
CA ALA A 176 -9.38 0.50 -16.78
C ALA A 176 -10.78 0.25 -16.17
N THR A 177 -11.69 -0.36 -16.93
CA THR A 177 -12.97 -0.84 -16.38
C THR A 177 -12.75 -2.04 -15.44
N VAL A 178 -11.84 -2.96 -15.79
CA VAL A 178 -11.48 -4.10 -14.91
C VAL A 178 -10.88 -3.60 -13.59
N ALA A 179 -10.13 -2.50 -13.61
CA ALA A 179 -9.54 -1.90 -12.41
C ALA A 179 -10.58 -1.50 -11.34
N LEU A 180 -11.82 -1.15 -11.74
CA LEU A 180 -12.93 -0.87 -10.81
C LEU A 180 -13.32 -2.09 -9.98
N GLY A 181 -12.78 -3.26 -10.28
CA GLY A 181 -12.89 -4.45 -9.46
C GLY A 181 -12.46 -4.24 -8.01
N MET A 182 -11.65 -3.20 -7.74
CA MET A 182 -11.31 -2.77 -6.38
C MET A 182 -12.55 -2.54 -5.52
N ILE A 183 -13.59 -1.88 -6.07
CA ILE A 183 -14.82 -1.52 -5.33
C ILE A 183 -15.64 -2.75 -4.92
N ALA A 184 -15.40 -3.89 -5.58
CA ALA A 184 -16.10 -5.15 -5.33
C ALA A 184 -15.13 -6.30 -5.01
N ALA A 185 -13.90 -5.98 -4.57
CA ALA A 185 -12.85 -6.99 -4.37
C ALA A 185 -13.07 -7.85 -3.13
N GLY A 186 -13.59 -7.24 -2.04
CA GLY A 186 -13.76 -7.91 -0.76
C GLY A 186 -14.91 -8.90 -0.69
N PRO A 187 -14.94 -9.73 0.36
CA PRO A 187 -16.09 -10.58 0.66
C PRO A 187 -17.33 -9.75 1.01
N TRP A 188 -18.51 -10.31 0.85
CA TRP A 188 -19.77 -9.66 1.23
C TRP A 188 -20.78 -10.70 1.73
N ASP A 189 -21.65 -10.30 2.64
CA ASP A 189 -22.66 -11.18 3.23
C ASP A 189 -23.91 -11.27 2.35
N GLU A 190 -23.92 -12.25 1.44
CA GLU A 190 -25.10 -12.54 0.62
C GLU A 190 -26.27 -13.04 1.45
N SER A 191 -26.01 -13.80 2.54
CA SER A 191 -27.06 -14.46 3.32
C SER A 191 -27.91 -13.45 4.08
N SER A 192 -27.31 -12.49 4.72
CA SER A 192 -28.01 -11.44 5.46
C SER A 192 -28.84 -10.53 4.55
N LEU A 193 -28.48 -10.40 3.29
CA LEU A 193 -29.16 -9.54 2.33
C LEU A 193 -30.24 -10.27 1.50
N ARG A 194 -30.20 -11.61 1.44
CA ARG A 194 -31.07 -12.40 0.56
C ARG A 194 -32.57 -12.25 0.87
N ASP A 195 -32.91 -12.18 2.14
CA ASP A 195 -34.30 -12.12 2.61
C ASP A 195 -34.85 -10.69 2.72
N ILE A 196 -34.00 -9.69 2.46
CA ILE A 196 -34.39 -8.27 2.45
C ILE A 196 -34.77 -7.88 1.02
N ARG A 197 -35.94 -7.27 0.86
CA ARG A 197 -36.43 -6.83 -0.46
C ARG A 197 -35.46 -5.80 -1.07
N GLU A 198 -35.20 -5.90 -2.39
CA GLU A 198 -34.23 -5.05 -3.09
C GLU A 198 -34.58 -3.56 -3.10
N ASP A 199 -35.88 -3.24 -2.98
CA ASP A 199 -36.39 -1.87 -3.00
C ASP A 199 -36.42 -1.21 -1.61
N THR A 200 -35.91 -1.85 -0.58
CA THR A 200 -35.90 -1.31 0.78
C THR A 200 -34.61 -0.55 1.12
N LEU A 201 -34.74 0.44 2.00
CA LEU A 201 -33.59 1.17 2.54
C LEU A 201 -32.62 0.25 3.28
N ASP A 202 -33.12 -0.78 3.97
CA ASP A 202 -32.32 -1.74 4.73
C ASP A 202 -31.39 -2.53 3.80
N ARG A 203 -31.85 -2.93 2.60
CA ARG A 203 -31.03 -3.59 1.60
C ARG A 203 -29.96 -2.67 1.04
N GLN A 204 -30.30 -1.41 0.79
CA GLN A 204 -29.33 -0.41 0.35
C GLN A 204 -28.30 -0.14 1.43
N SER A 205 -28.73 0.01 2.69
CA SER A 205 -27.82 0.22 3.84
C SER A 205 -26.86 -0.95 4.02
N GLY A 206 -27.33 -2.20 3.93
CA GLY A 206 -26.46 -3.38 4.01
C GLY A 206 -25.37 -3.43 2.96
N ARG A 207 -25.70 -3.06 1.71
CA ARG A 207 -24.70 -2.92 0.63
C ARG A 207 -23.66 -1.83 0.89
N TYR A 208 -24.01 -0.77 1.63
CA TYR A 208 -23.08 0.29 2.00
C TYR A 208 -22.17 -0.12 3.16
N VAL A 209 -22.67 -0.87 4.13
CA VAL A 209 -21.86 -1.36 5.25
C VAL A 209 -20.70 -2.23 4.76
N ASP A 210 -20.97 -3.18 3.85
CA ASP A 210 -19.92 -4.02 3.26
C ASP A 210 -18.86 -3.19 2.50
N ARG A 211 -19.25 -2.06 1.90
CA ARG A 211 -18.31 -1.14 1.23
C ARG A 211 -17.57 -0.24 2.19
N ASP A 212 -18.21 0.20 3.25
CA ASP A 212 -17.58 1.01 4.29
C ASP A 212 -16.49 0.22 5.01
N ASP A 213 -16.70 -1.08 5.26
CA ASP A 213 -15.69 -1.98 5.82
C ASP A 213 -14.49 -2.19 4.90
N MET A 214 -14.67 -2.05 3.57
CA MET A 214 -13.56 -2.12 2.61
C MET A 214 -12.72 -0.84 2.54
N ILE A 215 -13.25 0.29 2.99
CA ILE A 215 -12.63 1.63 2.86
C ILE A 215 -12.04 2.09 4.20
N SER A 216 -12.47 1.52 5.32
CA SER A 216 -12.02 1.83 6.68
C SER A 216 -10.76 1.08 7.07
#